data_f739daaf5812e13ffb51dc4675ebd521
#
_entry.id   f739daaf5812e13ffb51dc4675ebd521
#
_cell.length_a   1.000
_cell.length_b   1.000
_cell.length_c   1.000
_cell.angle_alpha   90.00
_cell.angle_beta   90.00
_cell.angle_gamma   90.00
#
_symmetry.space_group_name_H-M   'P 1'
#
loop_
_entity.id
_entity.type
_entity.pdbx_description
1 polymer ?
#
loop_
_entity_poly.entity_id
_entity_poly.type
_entity_poly.pdbx_seq_one_letter_code
_entity_poly.pdbx_strand_id
1 'polypeptide(L)'
;MQNDDHGLDARRERRLKAARRVVIKLGTSTVTGTKGEFCADRMEPIARSVARLMKAGRQVVLVSSGAIGLGRGWLGLHRSRLCDLVTKQACAAIGQGLLMDAYKKLFSVWDIKIAQVLLTEEDFSDWRRYSNLRHTMEKLLAFSVLPIVNQNDTVSTAEIETISGAARTAAFSDNDRLAALVMSGLEADALVLLTNVDGLLKSGGSGTVTPVQFQTRPEVIWLVDEITAELKALAVGPSANGRGGMVTKLEAAEIAKDCGGITLIANGQEREILDRIFAGERIGTAFLPSKRIRGKRRWIAHAADVRGRVVVDRGAQQAITQGKASLLVSGVVRIESHFAPMDVVSIVDRDGREFARGIANCASHETEQVLRGRSFDSGKGQQCVSSPILMRRDNIVLLQKS
;
A
#
# COMPACT_ATOMS: atom_id res chain seq x y z
N MET A 1 14.62 -29.33 -5.31
CA MET A 1 13.62 -28.35 -5.84
C MET A 1 12.17 -28.80 -5.64
N GLN A 2 11.74 -30.07 -5.90
CA GLN A 2 10.34 -30.47 -5.69
C GLN A 2 9.86 -30.55 -4.24
N ASN A 3 10.73 -30.78 -3.26
CA ASN A 3 10.35 -30.84 -1.83
C ASN A 3 10.09 -29.47 -1.21
N ASP A 4 10.75 -28.40 -1.68
CA ASP A 4 10.54 -27.03 -1.17
C ASP A 4 9.21 -26.44 -1.63
N ASP A 5 8.77 -26.75 -2.84
CA ASP A 5 7.50 -26.28 -3.42
C ASP A 5 6.29 -26.80 -2.64
N HIS A 6 6.31 -28.06 -2.17
CA HIS A 6 5.22 -28.63 -1.35
C HIS A 6 5.11 -27.94 0.02
N GLY A 7 6.23 -27.57 0.63
CA GLY A 7 6.24 -26.87 1.92
C GLY A 7 5.69 -25.46 1.83
N LEU A 8 6.03 -24.74 0.77
CA LEU A 8 5.57 -23.38 0.51
C LEU A 8 4.08 -23.35 0.15
N ASP A 9 3.58 -24.33 -0.62
CA ASP A 9 2.18 -24.44 -0.98
C ASP A 9 1.30 -24.72 0.24
N ALA A 10 1.69 -25.65 1.09
CA ALA A 10 1.02 -25.91 2.36
C ALA A 10 1.00 -24.68 3.28
N ARG A 11 2.06 -23.85 3.25
CA ARG A 11 2.15 -22.59 3.98
C ARG A 11 1.16 -21.56 3.43
N ARG A 12 1.06 -21.43 2.10
CA ARG A 12 0.08 -20.57 1.39
C ARG A 12 -1.35 -20.95 1.78
N GLU A 13 -1.71 -22.23 1.59
CA GLU A 13 -3.05 -22.74 1.87
C GLU A 13 -3.46 -22.51 3.33
N ARG A 14 -2.56 -22.83 4.28
CA ARG A 14 -2.77 -22.60 5.71
C ARG A 14 -3.03 -21.13 6.01
N ARG A 15 -2.28 -20.21 5.37
CA ARG A 15 -2.46 -18.76 5.56
C ARG A 15 -3.81 -18.28 5.03
N LEU A 16 -4.24 -18.74 3.87
CA LEU A 16 -5.53 -18.38 3.28
C LEU A 16 -6.71 -18.93 4.08
N LYS A 17 -6.62 -20.18 4.54
CA LYS A 17 -7.66 -20.78 5.39
C LYS A 17 -7.78 -20.07 6.74
N ALA A 18 -6.66 -19.67 7.34
CA ALA A 18 -6.61 -18.99 8.62
C ALA A 18 -6.95 -17.49 8.55
N ALA A 19 -7.01 -16.89 7.37
CA ALA A 19 -7.25 -15.46 7.19
C ALA A 19 -8.64 -15.07 7.71
N ARG A 20 -8.68 -14.22 8.74
CA ARG A 20 -9.92 -13.72 9.34
C ARG A 20 -10.30 -12.34 8.80
N ARG A 21 -9.30 -11.49 8.56
CA ARG A 21 -9.50 -10.14 8.02
C ARG A 21 -8.87 -10.05 6.63
N VAL A 22 -9.66 -9.67 5.66
CA VAL A 22 -9.28 -9.68 4.24
C VAL A 22 -9.53 -8.30 3.64
N VAL A 23 -8.54 -7.75 2.95
CA VAL A 23 -8.68 -6.55 2.12
C VAL A 23 -8.71 -7.01 0.66
N ILE A 24 -9.74 -6.59 -0.08
CA ILE A 24 -9.90 -6.92 -1.50
C ILE A 24 -9.88 -5.61 -2.29
N LYS A 25 -8.91 -5.46 -3.19
CA LYS A 25 -8.82 -4.32 -4.09
C LYS A 25 -9.43 -4.67 -5.44
N LEU A 26 -10.27 -3.80 -5.92
CA LEU A 26 -10.97 -3.90 -7.21
C LEU A 26 -10.43 -2.85 -8.17
N GLY A 27 -9.84 -3.30 -9.28
CA GLY A 27 -9.34 -2.41 -10.34
C GLY A 27 -10.47 -1.75 -11.11
N THR A 28 -10.18 -0.61 -11.76
CA THR A 28 -11.16 0.13 -12.57
C THR A 28 -11.81 -0.76 -13.64
N SER A 29 -11.02 -1.59 -14.32
CA SER A 29 -11.53 -2.52 -15.34
C SER A 29 -12.46 -3.62 -14.80
N THR A 30 -12.40 -3.91 -13.51
CA THR A 30 -13.32 -4.84 -12.83
C THR A 30 -14.66 -4.15 -12.55
N VAL A 31 -14.61 -2.90 -12.08
CA VAL A 31 -15.77 -2.15 -11.58
C VAL A 31 -16.55 -1.47 -12.71
N THR A 32 -15.84 -0.92 -13.73
CA THR A 32 -16.45 -0.12 -14.79
C THR A 32 -16.25 -0.74 -16.17
N GLY A 33 -17.25 -0.55 -17.03
CA GLY A 33 -17.17 -0.85 -18.44
C GLY A 33 -16.44 0.22 -19.24
N THR A 34 -16.33 0.01 -20.55
CA THR A 34 -15.59 0.89 -21.46
C THR A 34 -16.23 2.26 -21.63
N LYS A 35 -17.56 2.35 -21.52
CA LYS A 35 -18.31 3.61 -21.59
C LYS A 35 -18.36 4.36 -20.25
N GLY A 36 -17.86 3.75 -19.16
CA GLY A 36 -17.88 4.32 -17.82
C GLY A 36 -19.15 3.96 -17.03
N GLU A 37 -19.86 2.92 -17.39
CA GLU A 37 -20.97 2.32 -16.65
C GLU A 37 -20.47 1.35 -15.58
N PHE A 38 -21.27 1.13 -14.54
CA PHE A 38 -21.00 0.09 -13.55
C PHE A 38 -21.23 -1.30 -14.17
N CYS A 39 -20.24 -2.17 -14.05
CA CYS A 39 -20.29 -3.50 -14.66
C CYS A 39 -20.88 -4.53 -13.67
N ALA A 40 -22.20 -4.63 -13.61
CA ALA A 40 -22.89 -5.53 -12.70
C ALA A 40 -22.50 -7.00 -12.93
N ASP A 41 -22.36 -7.44 -14.18
CA ASP A 41 -22.03 -8.83 -14.54
C ASP A 41 -20.69 -9.31 -13.96
N ARG A 42 -19.70 -8.40 -13.86
CA ARG A 42 -18.40 -8.70 -13.24
C ARG A 42 -18.44 -8.56 -11.73
N MET A 43 -19.26 -7.64 -11.23
CA MET A 43 -19.31 -7.33 -9.80
C MET A 43 -20.20 -8.28 -8.99
N GLU A 44 -21.26 -8.84 -9.60
CA GLU A 44 -22.16 -9.75 -8.89
C GLU A 44 -21.47 -11.04 -8.39
N PRO A 45 -20.66 -11.77 -9.19
CA PRO A 45 -19.93 -12.93 -8.70
C PRO A 45 -18.96 -12.57 -7.56
N ILE A 46 -18.28 -11.42 -7.64
CA ILE A 46 -17.38 -10.93 -6.58
C ILE A 46 -18.18 -10.63 -5.31
N ALA A 47 -19.30 -9.92 -5.41
CA ALA A 47 -20.14 -9.58 -4.27
C ALA A 47 -20.73 -10.83 -3.59
N ARG A 48 -21.11 -11.82 -4.38
CA ARG A 48 -21.56 -13.13 -3.88
C ARG A 48 -20.47 -13.82 -3.06
N SER A 49 -19.24 -13.84 -3.56
CA SER A 49 -18.10 -14.42 -2.85
C SER A 49 -17.78 -13.62 -1.58
N VAL A 50 -17.85 -12.27 -1.62
CA VAL A 50 -17.70 -11.43 -0.42
C VAL A 50 -18.76 -11.77 0.62
N ALA A 51 -20.02 -11.92 0.20
CA ALA A 51 -21.12 -12.30 1.09
C ALA A 51 -20.86 -13.67 1.77
N ARG A 52 -20.36 -14.65 1.01
CA ARG A 52 -19.96 -15.98 1.55
C ARG A 52 -18.83 -15.86 2.56
N LEU A 53 -17.81 -15.05 2.28
CA LEU A 53 -16.69 -14.81 3.21
C LEU A 53 -17.18 -14.17 4.51
N MET A 54 -18.05 -13.15 4.44
CA MET A 54 -18.63 -12.50 5.62
C MET A 54 -19.52 -13.46 6.41
N LYS A 55 -20.34 -14.25 5.74
CA LYS A 55 -21.18 -15.29 6.37
C LYS A 55 -20.34 -16.38 7.06
N ALA A 56 -19.14 -16.66 6.55
CA ALA A 56 -18.17 -17.56 7.18
C ALA A 56 -17.40 -16.91 8.35
N GLY A 57 -17.81 -15.71 8.80
CA GLY A 57 -17.23 -15.00 9.93
C GLY A 57 -15.94 -14.22 9.62
N ARG A 58 -15.61 -14.02 8.35
CA ARG A 58 -14.46 -13.20 7.96
C ARG A 58 -14.85 -11.72 7.92
N GLN A 59 -13.94 -10.85 8.34
CA GLN A 59 -14.05 -9.41 8.19
C GLN A 59 -13.49 -9.02 6.81
N VAL A 60 -14.30 -8.37 5.98
CA VAL A 60 -13.91 -7.97 4.63
C VAL A 60 -13.91 -6.46 4.52
N VAL A 61 -12.93 -5.91 3.81
CA VAL A 61 -12.84 -4.50 3.39
C VAL A 61 -12.65 -4.50 1.88
N LEU A 62 -13.44 -3.71 1.17
CA LEU A 62 -13.24 -3.48 -0.26
C LEU A 62 -12.49 -2.16 -0.47
N VAL A 63 -11.48 -2.17 -1.31
CA VAL A 63 -10.83 -0.97 -1.83
C VAL A 63 -11.18 -0.87 -3.30
N SER A 64 -11.99 0.12 -3.64
CA SER A 64 -12.59 0.24 -4.97
C SER A 64 -11.95 1.35 -5.78
N SER A 65 -11.88 1.14 -7.08
CA SER A 65 -11.65 2.17 -8.09
C SER A 65 -12.94 2.45 -8.87
N GLY A 66 -12.88 3.32 -9.86
CA GLY A 66 -13.92 3.48 -10.86
C GLY A 66 -14.78 4.73 -10.72
N ALA A 67 -14.66 5.52 -9.66
CA ALA A 67 -15.47 6.74 -9.47
C ALA A 67 -15.28 7.72 -10.65
N ILE A 68 -14.07 8.06 -11.04
CA ILE A 68 -13.78 8.96 -12.19
C ILE A 68 -14.43 8.39 -13.47
N GLY A 69 -14.34 7.07 -13.69
CA GLY A 69 -14.91 6.39 -14.84
C GLY A 69 -16.43 6.53 -14.91
N LEU A 70 -17.12 6.30 -13.79
CA LEU A 70 -18.57 6.42 -13.67
C LEU A 70 -19.04 7.87 -13.88
N GLY A 71 -18.38 8.85 -13.25
CA GLY A 71 -18.73 10.26 -13.43
C GLY A 71 -18.52 10.73 -14.86
N ARG A 72 -17.41 10.31 -15.50
CA ARG A 72 -17.16 10.54 -16.92
C ARG A 72 -18.28 9.96 -17.79
N GLY A 73 -18.67 8.71 -17.55
CA GLY A 73 -19.75 8.04 -18.29
C GLY A 73 -21.09 8.75 -18.13
N TRP A 74 -21.43 9.14 -16.90
CA TRP A 74 -22.64 9.87 -16.58
C TRP A 74 -22.74 11.24 -17.29
N LEU A 75 -21.58 11.94 -17.39
CA LEU A 75 -21.47 13.21 -18.10
C LEU A 75 -21.37 13.05 -19.63
N GLY A 76 -21.30 11.82 -20.16
CA GLY A 76 -21.12 11.56 -21.58
C GLY A 76 -19.77 12.04 -22.14
N LEU A 77 -18.74 12.22 -21.29
CA LEU A 77 -17.45 12.74 -21.71
C LEU A 77 -16.60 11.66 -22.37
N HIS A 78 -15.94 12.03 -23.47
CA HIS A 78 -14.91 11.18 -24.09
C HIS A 78 -13.65 11.13 -23.20
N ARG A 79 -12.89 10.03 -23.25
CA ARG A 79 -11.65 9.85 -22.43
C ARG A 79 -10.62 10.96 -22.63
N SER A 80 -10.53 11.53 -23.84
CA SER A 80 -9.62 12.64 -24.14
C SER A 80 -9.96 13.94 -23.38
N ARG A 81 -11.14 14.05 -22.77
CA ARG A 81 -11.52 15.20 -21.96
C ARG A 81 -11.02 15.12 -20.51
N LEU A 82 -10.46 14.00 -20.09
CA LEU A 82 -9.84 13.82 -18.76
C LEU A 82 -8.37 14.25 -18.73
N CYS A 83 -8.03 15.35 -19.39
CA CYS A 83 -6.65 15.82 -19.51
C CYS A 83 -6.20 16.69 -18.32
N ASP A 84 -7.14 17.33 -17.63
CA ASP A 84 -6.83 18.20 -16.49
C ASP A 84 -7.33 17.60 -15.16
N LEU A 85 -6.71 18.04 -14.07
CA LEU A 85 -7.01 17.55 -12.72
C LEU A 85 -8.43 17.91 -12.28
N VAL A 86 -8.87 19.14 -12.56
CA VAL A 86 -10.19 19.64 -12.09
C VAL A 86 -11.33 18.85 -12.73
N THR A 87 -11.22 18.54 -14.03
CA THR A 87 -12.19 17.67 -14.71
C THR A 87 -12.21 16.26 -14.11
N LYS A 88 -11.06 15.69 -13.75
CA LYS A 88 -11.01 14.38 -13.07
C LYS A 88 -11.64 14.44 -11.68
N GLN A 89 -11.35 15.49 -10.89
CA GLN A 89 -11.95 15.72 -9.57
C GLN A 89 -13.48 15.87 -9.66
N ALA A 90 -13.98 16.64 -10.65
CA ALA A 90 -15.41 16.77 -10.88
C ALA A 90 -16.07 15.43 -11.25
N CYS A 91 -15.44 14.65 -12.14
CA CYS A 91 -15.91 13.29 -12.46
C CYS A 91 -15.88 12.38 -11.23
N ALA A 92 -14.84 12.46 -10.39
CA ALA A 92 -14.74 11.68 -9.14
C ALA A 92 -15.90 12.02 -8.18
N ALA A 93 -16.20 13.30 -8.00
CA ALA A 93 -17.29 13.77 -7.13
C ALA A 93 -18.65 13.20 -7.55
N ILE A 94 -18.96 13.26 -8.85
CA ILE A 94 -20.21 12.70 -9.41
C ILE A 94 -20.19 11.17 -9.31
N GLY A 95 -19.12 10.57 -9.76
CA GLY A 95 -19.02 9.12 -9.89
C GLY A 95 -18.95 8.38 -8.57
N GLN A 96 -18.44 9.02 -7.50
CA GLN A 96 -18.40 8.39 -6.17
C GLN A 96 -19.81 8.14 -5.61
N GLY A 97 -20.74 9.07 -5.81
CA GLY A 97 -22.14 8.87 -5.43
C GLY A 97 -22.78 7.70 -6.20
N LEU A 98 -22.55 7.67 -7.52
CA LEU A 98 -23.05 6.58 -8.39
C LEU A 98 -22.45 5.22 -8.00
N LEU A 99 -21.17 5.19 -7.67
CA LEU A 99 -20.46 4.00 -7.23
C LEU A 99 -21.07 3.44 -5.93
N MET A 100 -21.32 4.30 -4.96
CA MET A 100 -21.91 3.89 -3.69
C MET A 100 -23.35 3.42 -3.82
N ASP A 101 -24.15 4.04 -4.69
CA ASP A 101 -25.52 3.58 -4.99
C ASP A 101 -25.50 2.18 -5.64
N ALA A 102 -24.59 1.97 -6.59
CA ALA A 102 -24.41 0.66 -7.23
C ALA A 102 -24.00 -0.42 -6.20
N TYR A 103 -23.04 -0.15 -5.33
CA TYR A 103 -22.65 -1.08 -4.25
C TYR A 103 -23.78 -1.33 -3.26
N LYS A 104 -24.53 -0.29 -2.89
CA LYS A 104 -25.68 -0.44 -1.98
C LYS A 104 -26.72 -1.40 -2.58
N LYS A 105 -27.09 -1.21 -3.84
CA LYS A 105 -28.02 -2.10 -4.56
C LYS A 105 -27.45 -3.52 -4.64
N LEU A 106 -26.16 -3.65 -4.97
CA LEU A 106 -25.51 -4.93 -5.15
C LEU A 106 -25.48 -5.75 -3.84
N PHE A 107 -25.13 -5.15 -2.71
CA PHE A 107 -24.99 -5.85 -1.43
C PHE A 107 -26.29 -5.99 -0.63
N SER A 108 -27.33 -5.21 -0.95
CA SER A 108 -28.65 -5.31 -0.31
C SER A 108 -29.30 -6.68 -0.51
N VAL A 109 -28.98 -7.38 -1.60
CA VAL A 109 -29.48 -8.74 -1.88
C VAL A 109 -29.10 -9.76 -0.79
N TRP A 110 -27.99 -9.51 -0.08
CA TRP A 110 -27.49 -10.36 1.01
C TRP A 110 -27.65 -9.72 2.40
N ASP A 111 -28.46 -8.63 2.51
CA ASP A 111 -28.62 -7.85 3.76
C ASP A 111 -27.27 -7.34 4.33
N ILE A 112 -26.28 -7.09 3.49
CA ILE A 112 -25.00 -6.55 3.88
C ILE A 112 -25.07 -5.02 3.86
N LYS A 113 -24.82 -4.42 5.05
CA LYS A 113 -24.69 -2.98 5.21
C LYS A 113 -23.32 -2.55 4.74
N ILE A 114 -23.25 -1.46 3.99
CA ILE A 114 -21.99 -0.90 3.52
C ILE A 114 -21.72 0.47 4.16
N ALA A 115 -20.44 0.85 4.24
CA ALA A 115 -20.04 2.18 4.67
C ALA A 115 -18.99 2.75 3.70
N GLN A 116 -19.16 4.01 3.31
CA GLN A 116 -18.17 4.73 2.52
C GLN A 116 -17.04 5.24 3.41
N VAL A 117 -15.79 5.03 2.97
CA VAL A 117 -14.60 5.61 3.60
C VAL A 117 -13.71 6.20 2.51
N LEU A 118 -13.58 7.53 2.49
CA LEU A 118 -12.72 8.23 1.54
C LEU A 118 -11.44 8.69 2.23
N LEU A 119 -10.30 8.37 1.63
CA LEU A 119 -8.99 8.57 2.23
C LEU A 119 -8.07 9.35 1.29
N THR A 120 -7.21 10.16 1.90
CA THR A 120 -6.07 10.80 1.26
C THR A 120 -4.77 10.23 1.82
N GLU A 121 -3.64 10.54 1.22
CA GLU A 121 -2.33 10.14 1.72
C GLU A 121 -2.03 10.72 3.10
N GLU A 122 -2.51 11.93 3.36
CA GLU A 122 -2.36 12.61 4.65
C GLU A 122 -3.01 11.85 5.81
N ASP A 123 -4.09 11.07 5.55
CA ASP A 123 -4.77 10.28 6.58
C ASP A 123 -3.91 9.12 7.08
N PHE A 124 -2.89 8.73 6.30
CA PHE A 124 -1.91 7.72 6.70
C PHE A 124 -0.61 8.33 7.22
N SER A 125 -0.22 9.51 6.77
CA SER A 125 1.05 10.13 7.13
C SER A 125 1.05 10.76 8.53
N ASP A 126 -0.08 11.26 9.02
CA ASP A 126 -0.25 11.75 10.39
C ASP A 126 -0.70 10.62 11.33
N TRP A 127 0.03 10.41 12.44
CA TRP A 127 -0.26 9.34 13.41
C TRP A 127 -1.65 9.45 14.05
N ARG A 128 -2.15 10.65 14.30
CA ARG A 128 -3.45 10.86 14.95
C ARG A 128 -4.57 10.52 13.97
N ARG A 129 -4.49 11.02 12.72
CA ARG A 129 -5.44 10.69 11.64
C ARG A 129 -5.44 9.19 11.37
N TYR A 130 -4.27 8.57 11.24
CA TYR A 130 -4.11 7.13 11.06
C TYR A 130 -4.73 6.31 12.19
N SER A 131 -4.53 6.72 13.47
CA SER A 131 -5.12 6.06 14.62
C SER A 131 -6.65 6.19 14.64
N ASN A 132 -7.20 7.37 14.34
CA ASN A 132 -8.64 7.60 14.25
C ASN A 132 -9.27 6.78 13.12
N LEU A 133 -8.64 6.76 11.94
CA LEU A 133 -9.07 5.92 10.81
C LEU A 133 -9.15 4.46 11.24
N ARG A 134 -8.10 3.94 11.86
CA ARG A 134 -8.05 2.57 12.34
C ARG A 134 -9.20 2.25 13.30
N HIS A 135 -9.45 3.09 14.30
CA HIS A 135 -10.55 2.89 15.27
C HIS A 135 -11.92 2.91 14.58
N THR A 136 -12.14 3.82 13.63
CA THR A 136 -13.38 3.90 12.85
C THR A 136 -13.59 2.61 12.05
N MET A 137 -12.57 2.15 11.33
CA MET A 137 -12.63 0.93 10.54
C MET A 137 -12.86 -0.31 11.40
N GLU A 138 -12.17 -0.42 12.55
CA GLU A 138 -12.37 -1.51 13.51
C GLU A 138 -13.81 -1.53 14.04
N LYS A 139 -14.41 -0.35 14.28
CA LYS A 139 -15.79 -0.23 14.73
C LYS A 139 -16.80 -0.65 13.65
N LEU A 140 -16.57 -0.25 12.39
CA LEU A 140 -17.41 -0.70 11.26
C LEU A 140 -17.39 -2.23 11.13
N LEU A 141 -16.19 -2.83 11.19
CA LEU A 141 -16.02 -4.29 11.12
C LEU A 141 -16.68 -5.00 12.32
N ALA A 142 -16.63 -4.41 13.52
CA ALA A 142 -17.32 -4.94 14.70
C ALA A 142 -18.85 -4.91 14.55
N PHE A 143 -19.39 -3.96 13.78
CA PHE A 143 -20.82 -3.89 13.43
C PHE A 143 -21.20 -4.81 12.26
N SER A 144 -20.26 -5.61 11.75
CA SER A 144 -20.45 -6.42 10.53
C SER A 144 -20.83 -5.59 9.30
N VAL A 145 -20.43 -4.34 9.26
CA VAL A 145 -20.58 -3.45 8.10
C VAL A 145 -19.40 -3.67 7.17
N LEU A 146 -19.65 -3.72 5.85
CA LEU A 146 -18.63 -3.81 4.82
C LEU A 146 -18.11 -2.41 4.47
N PRO A 147 -16.87 -2.02 4.84
CA PRO A 147 -16.31 -0.75 4.41
C PRO A 147 -15.96 -0.80 2.92
N ILE A 148 -16.38 0.22 2.18
CA ILE A 148 -15.99 0.50 0.80
C ILE A 148 -15.04 1.68 0.84
N VAL A 149 -13.76 1.41 0.71
CA VAL A 149 -12.69 2.41 0.75
C VAL A 149 -12.37 2.86 -0.67
N ASN A 150 -12.18 4.17 -0.86
CA ASN A 150 -11.64 4.73 -2.09
C ASN A 150 -10.75 5.92 -1.77
N GLN A 151 -9.94 6.36 -2.75
CA GLN A 151 -9.23 7.61 -2.67
C GLN A 151 -10.23 8.78 -2.70
N ASN A 152 -9.96 9.83 -1.90
CA ASN A 152 -10.70 11.08 -1.99
C ASN A 152 -10.14 11.95 -3.13
N ASP A 153 -10.45 11.52 -4.37
CA ASP A 153 -9.98 12.20 -5.57
C ASP A 153 -10.48 13.64 -5.71
N THR A 154 -11.50 14.04 -4.94
CA THR A 154 -12.05 15.41 -5.01
C THR A 154 -11.13 16.47 -4.40
N VAL A 155 -10.27 16.08 -3.46
CA VAL A 155 -9.34 16.98 -2.75
C VAL A 155 -7.87 16.55 -2.88
N SER A 156 -7.60 15.43 -3.53
CA SER A 156 -6.23 14.94 -3.71
C SER A 156 -5.46 15.84 -4.69
N THR A 157 -4.31 16.34 -4.25
CA THR A 157 -3.39 17.18 -5.05
C THR A 157 -2.20 16.42 -5.59
N ALA A 158 -2.18 15.10 -5.43
CA ALA A 158 -1.08 14.22 -5.75
C ALA A 158 -0.52 14.37 -7.19
N GLU A 159 -1.41 14.71 -8.15
CA GLU A 159 -0.98 14.94 -9.55
C GLU A 159 -0.24 16.28 -9.74
N ILE A 160 -0.53 17.30 -8.93
CA ILE A 160 0.12 18.62 -9.00
C ILE A 160 1.54 18.53 -8.46
N GLU A 161 1.76 17.77 -7.40
CA GLU A 161 3.07 17.61 -6.76
C GLU A 161 4.07 16.87 -7.68
N THR A 162 3.59 15.98 -8.54
CA THR A 162 4.41 15.27 -9.52
C THR A 162 4.94 16.22 -10.61
N ILE A 163 4.20 17.26 -10.97
CA ILE A 163 4.56 18.24 -12.02
C ILE A 163 5.60 19.24 -11.49
N SER A 164 5.59 19.56 -10.21
CA SER A 164 6.47 20.57 -9.60
C SER A 164 7.87 20.06 -9.24
N GLY A 165 8.22 18.81 -9.54
CA GLY A 165 9.58 18.28 -9.34
C GLY A 165 9.99 18.12 -7.87
N ALA A 166 9.11 18.36 -6.92
CA ALA A 166 9.29 18.00 -5.53
C ALA A 166 9.19 16.47 -5.44
N ALA A 167 10.33 15.80 -5.37
CA ALA A 167 10.42 14.36 -5.16
C ALA A 167 9.94 14.00 -3.75
N ARG A 168 8.65 14.18 -3.48
CA ARG A 168 7.97 13.58 -2.34
C ARG A 168 7.53 12.18 -2.75
N THR A 169 7.75 11.25 -1.87
CA THR A 169 7.34 9.84 -1.96
C THR A 169 6.01 9.71 -2.70
N ALA A 170 6.00 8.87 -3.74
CA ALA A 170 4.90 8.73 -4.69
C ALA A 170 3.54 8.84 -4.01
N ALA A 171 2.84 9.91 -4.34
CA ALA A 171 1.43 10.09 -4.02
C ALA A 171 0.65 8.84 -4.39
N PHE A 172 -0.51 8.58 -3.78
CA PHE A 172 -1.37 7.46 -4.18
C PHE A 172 -1.62 7.51 -5.69
N SER A 173 -0.65 7.05 -6.46
CA SER A 173 -0.80 6.92 -7.91
C SER A 173 -1.79 5.80 -8.25
N ASP A 174 -2.08 4.91 -7.26
CA ASP A 174 -2.92 3.73 -7.47
C ASP A 174 -3.54 3.22 -6.15
N ASN A 175 -4.77 2.72 -6.25
CA ASN A 175 -5.48 2.05 -5.16
C ASN A 175 -4.82 0.74 -4.68
N ASP A 176 -3.78 0.23 -5.34
CA ASP A 176 -2.99 -0.91 -4.87
C ASP A 176 -2.22 -0.53 -3.58
N ARG A 177 -1.52 0.61 -3.59
CA ARG A 177 -0.85 1.15 -2.41
C ARG A 177 -1.83 1.49 -1.30
N LEU A 178 -2.97 2.14 -1.64
CA LEU A 178 -4.03 2.43 -0.67
C LEU A 178 -4.51 1.14 0.02
N ALA A 179 -4.75 0.07 -0.75
CA ALA A 179 -5.19 -1.22 -0.20
C ALA A 179 -4.15 -1.84 0.74
N ALA A 180 -2.87 -1.74 0.39
CA ALA A 180 -1.79 -2.22 1.24
C ALA A 180 -1.67 -1.42 2.55
N LEU A 181 -1.86 -0.09 2.51
CA LEU A 181 -1.87 0.75 3.71
C LEU A 181 -3.09 0.49 4.59
N VAL A 182 -4.28 0.29 4.01
CA VAL A 182 -5.49 -0.14 4.72
C VAL A 182 -5.26 -1.50 5.39
N MET A 183 -4.70 -2.47 4.65
CA MET A 183 -4.30 -3.76 5.20
C MET A 183 -3.34 -3.61 6.36
N SER A 184 -2.32 -2.76 6.21
CA SER A 184 -1.34 -2.45 7.24
C SER A 184 -2.03 -1.87 8.48
N GLY A 185 -2.89 -0.87 8.32
CA GLY A 185 -3.61 -0.22 9.41
C GLY A 185 -4.47 -1.17 10.22
N LEU A 186 -5.18 -2.04 9.53
CA LEU A 186 -6.12 -2.99 10.13
C LEU A 186 -5.47 -4.30 10.57
N GLU A 187 -4.18 -4.47 10.37
CA GLU A 187 -3.49 -5.74 10.62
C GLU A 187 -4.17 -6.94 9.94
N ALA A 188 -4.63 -6.73 8.69
CA ALA A 188 -5.34 -7.78 7.98
C ALA A 188 -4.41 -8.96 7.62
N ASP A 189 -5.01 -10.14 7.44
CA ASP A 189 -4.28 -11.39 7.20
C ASP A 189 -4.00 -11.62 5.72
N ALA A 190 -4.88 -11.10 4.85
CA ALA A 190 -4.76 -11.26 3.40
C ALA A 190 -5.11 -9.97 2.65
N LEU A 191 -4.36 -9.71 1.57
CA LEU A 191 -4.62 -8.70 0.55
C LEU A 191 -4.86 -9.41 -0.78
N VAL A 192 -6.00 -9.19 -1.41
CA VAL A 192 -6.30 -9.72 -2.74
C VAL A 192 -6.41 -8.54 -3.71
N LEU A 193 -5.51 -8.48 -4.68
CA LEU A 193 -5.50 -7.48 -5.74
C LEU A 193 -6.15 -8.08 -6.99
N LEU A 194 -7.43 -7.77 -7.21
CA LEU A 194 -8.13 -8.18 -8.42
C LEU A 194 -7.84 -7.20 -9.56
N THR A 195 -7.35 -7.73 -10.65
CA THR A 195 -6.87 -7.00 -11.82
C THR A 195 -7.35 -7.66 -13.10
N ASN A 196 -6.86 -7.22 -14.26
CA ASN A 196 -7.15 -7.78 -15.59
C ASN A 196 -6.05 -8.72 -16.11
N VAL A 197 -5.11 -9.12 -15.26
CA VAL A 197 -4.04 -10.08 -15.61
C VAL A 197 -4.10 -11.28 -14.67
N ASP A 198 -3.66 -12.44 -15.14
CA ASP A 198 -3.74 -13.69 -14.40
C ASP A 198 -2.75 -13.77 -13.23
N GLY A 199 -1.75 -12.91 -13.20
CA GLY A 199 -0.69 -12.85 -12.19
C GLY A 199 0.59 -12.26 -12.74
N LEU A 200 1.70 -12.46 -12.03
CA LEU A 200 3.04 -12.12 -12.50
C LEU A 200 3.56 -13.19 -13.44
N LEU A 201 3.99 -12.80 -14.64
CA LEU A 201 4.46 -13.72 -15.69
C LEU A 201 5.95 -13.95 -15.59
N LYS A 202 6.42 -15.16 -15.91
CA LYS A 202 7.85 -15.54 -15.89
C LYS A 202 8.69 -14.79 -16.94
N SER A 203 8.11 -14.44 -18.08
CA SER A 203 8.77 -13.65 -19.10
C SER A 203 8.21 -12.24 -19.08
N GLY A 204 9.07 -11.24 -18.89
CA GLY A 204 8.69 -9.84 -18.98
C GLY A 204 8.07 -9.56 -20.34
N GLY A 205 6.80 -9.20 -20.35
CA GLY A 205 6.05 -8.83 -21.55
C GLY A 205 6.46 -7.47 -22.10
N SER A 206 7.75 -7.26 -22.38
CA SER A 206 8.31 -6.09 -23.07
C SER A 206 8.71 -6.54 -24.47
N GLY A 207 7.78 -6.44 -25.40
CA GLY A 207 8.11 -6.63 -26.80
C GLY A 207 6.85 -6.50 -27.64
N THR A 208 6.94 -5.71 -28.70
CA THR A 208 6.07 -5.79 -29.88
C THR A 208 5.95 -7.23 -30.31
N VAL A 209 4.87 -7.86 -29.90
CA VAL A 209 4.60 -9.26 -30.19
C VAL A 209 4.24 -9.35 -31.65
N THR A 210 5.13 -9.92 -32.44
CA THR A 210 4.78 -10.37 -33.78
C THR A 210 3.82 -11.56 -33.67
N PRO A 211 2.77 -11.65 -34.48
CA PRO A 211 1.65 -12.62 -34.33
C PRO A 211 2.01 -14.11 -34.43
N VAL A 212 3.27 -14.45 -34.65
CA VAL A 212 3.70 -15.81 -35.06
C VAL A 212 4.27 -16.66 -33.90
N GLN A 213 4.46 -16.13 -32.68
CA GLN A 213 5.18 -16.85 -31.61
C GLN A 213 4.36 -17.30 -30.39
N PHE A 214 3.03 -17.16 -30.38
CA PHE A 214 2.21 -17.65 -29.25
C PHE A 214 1.62 -19.03 -29.50
N GLN A 215 2.40 -20.07 -29.33
CA GLN A 215 1.88 -21.43 -29.13
C GLN A 215 1.73 -21.82 -27.65
N THR A 216 2.24 -21.04 -26.69
CA THR A 216 2.08 -21.32 -25.26
C THR A 216 1.66 -20.05 -24.50
N ARG A 217 0.61 -20.15 -23.66
CA ARG A 217 0.25 -19.07 -22.72
C ARG A 217 1.44 -18.78 -21.82
N PRO A 218 1.80 -17.50 -21.57
CA PRO A 218 2.90 -17.17 -20.68
C PRO A 218 2.64 -17.76 -19.30
N GLU A 219 3.66 -18.41 -18.73
CA GLU A 219 3.55 -19.09 -17.46
C GLU A 219 3.49 -18.08 -16.31
N VAL A 220 2.47 -18.23 -15.47
CA VAL A 220 2.29 -17.40 -14.27
C VAL A 220 3.20 -17.92 -13.14
N ILE A 221 3.92 -17.00 -12.49
CA ILE A 221 4.61 -17.27 -11.23
C ILE A 221 3.57 -17.38 -10.14
N TRP A 222 3.21 -18.58 -9.73
CA TRP A 222 2.11 -18.82 -8.81
C TRP A 222 2.45 -18.53 -7.34
N LEU A 223 3.74 -18.57 -6.95
CA LEU A 223 4.19 -18.37 -5.57
C LEU A 223 5.52 -17.63 -5.50
N VAL A 224 5.59 -16.64 -4.62
CA VAL A 224 6.76 -15.81 -4.36
C VAL A 224 7.01 -15.76 -2.85
N ASP A 225 8.14 -16.26 -2.39
CA ASP A 225 8.56 -16.16 -0.99
C ASP A 225 9.37 -14.88 -0.75
N GLU A 226 10.20 -14.47 -1.71
CA GLU A 226 11.01 -13.26 -1.65
C GLU A 226 10.87 -12.41 -2.92
N ILE A 227 10.70 -11.09 -2.75
CA ILE A 227 10.61 -10.14 -3.87
C ILE A 227 12.03 -9.64 -4.15
N THR A 228 12.68 -10.25 -5.14
CA THR A 228 14.06 -9.93 -5.54
C THR A 228 14.10 -8.79 -6.57
N ALA A 229 15.30 -8.23 -6.83
CA ALA A 229 15.50 -7.23 -7.86
C ALA A 229 15.15 -7.77 -9.26
N GLU A 230 15.46 -9.05 -9.53
CA GLU A 230 15.11 -9.71 -10.79
C GLU A 230 13.58 -9.81 -10.96
N LEU A 231 12.84 -10.11 -9.86
CA LEU A 231 11.39 -10.16 -9.90
C LEU A 231 10.80 -8.77 -10.16
N LYS A 232 11.37 -7.72 -9.57
CA LYS A 232 10.97 -6.32 -9.84
C LYS A 232 11.25 -5.94 -11.29
N ALA A 233 12.34 -6.40 -11.86
CA ALA A 233 12.65 -6.16 -13.27
C ALA A 233 11.62 -6.79 -14.23
N LEU A 234 11.04 -7.95 -13.90
CA LEU A 234 9.95 -8.57 -14.66
C LEU A 234 8.66 -7.72 -14.67
N ALA A 235 8.47 -6.87 -13.66
CA ALA A 235 7.29 -6.01 -13.53
C ALA A 235 7.37 -4.73 -14.37
N VAL A 236 8.54 -4.40 -14.91
CA VAL A 236 8.76 -3.17 -15.70
C VAL A 236 8.18 -3.36 -17.10
N GLY A 237 7.02 -2.79 -17.36
CA GLY A 237 6.37 -2.76 -18.66
C GLY A 237 5.15 -1.84 -18.65
N PRO A 238 4.78 -1.22 -19.80
CA PRO A 238 3.62 -0.34 -19.85
C PRO A 238 2.32 -1.15 -19.62
N SER A 239 1.52 -0.73 -18.67
CA SER A 239 0.14 -1.22 -18.55
C SER A 239 -0.70 -0.58 -19.65
N ALA A 240 -1.31 -1.38 -20.50
CA ALA A 240 -2.07 -0.89 -21.65
C ALA A 240 -3.33 -0.07 -21.28
N ASN A 241 -3.84 -0.12 -20.05
CA ASN A 241 -5.14 0.46 -19.69
C ASN A 241 -5.27 0.94 -18.23
N GLY A 242 -4.26 1.55 -17.60
CA GLY A 242 -4.46 2.06 -16.24
C GLY A 242 -3.21 2.70 -15.63
N ARG A 243 -3.38 3.48 -14.55
CA ARG A 243 -2.29 4.12 -13.80
C ARG A 243 -1.48 3.12 -12.96
N GLY A 244 -2.00 1.91 -12.68
CA GLY A 244 -1.37 0.86 -11.88
C GLY A 244 -0.79 -0.25 -12.73
N GLY A 245 0.54 -0.35 -12.81
CA GLY A 245 1.27 -1.44 -13.43
C GLY A 245 1.50 -2.62 -12.47
N MET A 246 2.25 -3.62 -12.91
CA MET A 246 2.69 -4.72 -12.04
C MET A 246 3.62 -4.20 -10.92
N VAL A 247 4.37 -3.11 -11.17
CA VAL A 247 5.26 -2.46 -10.19
C VAL A 247 4.49 -2.04 -8.94
N THR A 248 3.36 -1.33 -9.09
CA THR A 248 2.55 -0.87 -7.94
C THR A 248 1.96 -2.04 -7.14
N LYS A 249 1.67 -3.16 -7.81
CA LYS A 249 1.21 -4.40 -7.15
C LYS A 249 2.31 -5.10 -6.37
N LEU A 250 3.54 -5.06 -6.88
CA LEU A 250 4.71 -5.57 -6.15
C LEU A 250 5.00 -4.71 -4.91
N GLU A 251 4.94 -3.37 -5.02
CA GLU A 251 5.08 -2.47 -3.88
C GLU A 251 4.01 -2.73 -2.82
N ALA A 252 2.75 -2.92 -3.24
CA ALA A 252 1.67 -3.29 -2.34
C ALA A 252 1.91 -4.65 -1.66
N ALA A 253 2.44 -5.63 -2.40
CA ALA A 253 2.81 -6.93 -1.85
C ALA A 253 3.96 -6.84 -0.85
N GLU A 254 4.96 -5.98 -1.05
CA GLU A 254 6.03 -5.72 -0.08
C GLU A 254 5.49 -5.16 1.23
N ILE A 255 4.64 -4.13 1.17
CA ILE A 255 3.99 -3.56 2.37
C ILE A 255 3.20 -4.64 3.11
N ALA A 256 2.40 -5.43 2.40
CA ALA A 256 1.59 -6.50 2.96
C ALA A 256 2.44 -7.61 3.60
N LYS A 257 3.54 -7.98 2.94
CA LYS A 257 4.51 -8.99 3.42
C LYS A 257 5.11 -8.58 4.77
N ASP A 258 5.52 -7.32 4.92
CA ASP A 258 6.05 -6.77 6.17
C ASP A 258 4.99 -6.66 7.28
N CYS A 259 3.72 -6.59 6.89
CA CYS A 259 2.60 -6.69 7.82
C CYS A 259 2.33 -8.14 8.29
N GLY A 260 3.01 -9.12 7.72
CA GLY A 260 2.83 -10.54 8.01
C GLY A 260 1.57 -11.15 7.39
N GLY A 261 0.99 -10.48 6.38
CA GLY A 261 -0.13 -10.97 5.61
C GLY A 261 0.26 -11.54 4.25
N ILE A 262 -0.56 -12.43 3.71
CA ILE A 262 -0.40 -12.98 2.37
C ILE A 262 -1.01 -12.02 1.34
N THR A 263 -0.33 -11.81 0.21
CA THR A 263 -0.91 -11.06 -0.92
C THR A 263 -1.15 -11.99 -2.10
N LEU A 264 -2.26 -11.76 -2.80
CA LEU A 264 -2.59 -12.44 -4.05
C LEU A 264 -2.89 -11.41 -5.14
N ILE A 265 -2.29 -11.62 -6.31
CA ILE A 265 -2.63 -10.90 -7.55
C ILE A 265 -3.35 -11.90 -8.44
N ALA A 266 -4.59 -11.59 -8.84
CA ALA A 266 -5.39 -12.50 -9.63
C ALA A 266 -6.32 -11.76 -10.59
N ASN A 267 -6.78 -12.46 -11.63
CA ASN A 267 -7.70 -11.91 -12.61
C ASN A 267 -9.11 -11.82 -12.04
N GLY A 268 -9.61 -10.60 -11.85
CA GLY A 268 -10.95 -10.34 -11.33
C GLY A 268 -12.09 -10.71 -12.30
N GLN A 269 -11.77 -11.09 -13.54
CA GLN A 269 -12.75 -11.55 -14.53
C GLN A 269 -12.99 -13.07 -14.48
N GLU A 270 -12.14 -13.81 -13.76
CA GLU A 270 -12.30 -15.23 -13.52
C GLU A 270 -13.53 -15.52 -12.66
N ARG A 271 -14.30 -16.55 -13.05
CA ARG A 271 -15.51 -16.94 -12.32
C ARG A 271 -15.14 -17.42 -10.92
N GLU A 272 -15.89 -16.94 -9.92
CA GLU A 272 -15.75 -17.33 -8.51
C GLU A 272 -14.32 -17.21 -7.99
N ILE A 273 -13.55 -16.24 -8.51
CA ILE A 273 -12.11 -16.09 -8.23
C ILE A 273 -11.80 -16.06 -6.74
N LEU A 274 -12.58 -15.35 -5.93
CA LEU A 274 -12.37 -15.26 -4.48
C LEU A 274 -12.64 -16.61 -3.78
N ASP A 275 -13.71 -17.31 -4.16
CA ASP A 275 -14.02 -18.62 -3.58
C ASP A 275 -12.89 -19.61 -3.87
N ARG A 276 -12.39 -19.64 -5.10
CA ARG A 276 -11.29 -20.50 -5.55
C ARG A 276 -9.98 -20.18 -4.83
N ILE A 277 -9.66 -18.88 -4.66
CA ILE A 277 -8.49 -18.43 -3.90
C ILE A 277 -8.56 -18.94 -2.46
N PHE A 278 -9.70 -18.76 -1.78
CA PHE A 278 -9.83 -19.15 -0.38
C PHE A 278 -10.11 -20.65 -0.16
N ALA A 279 -10.45 -21.37 -1.22
CA ALA A 279 -10.42 -22.83 -1.26
C ALA A 279 -9.00 -23.41 -1.35
N GLY A 280 -8.01 -22.57 -1.69
CA GLY A 280 -6.60 -22.98 -1.80
C GLY A 280 -6.16 -23.34 -3.22
N GLU A 281 -6.98 -23.08 -4.25
CA GLU A 281 -6.58 -23.34 -5.64
C GLU A 281 -5.31 -22.55 -6.02
N ARG A 282 -4.47 -23.16 -6.86
CA ARG A 282 -3.28 -22.52 -7.44
C ARG A 282 -3.69 -21.56 -8.56
N ILE A 283 -4.09 -20.36 -8.15
CA ILE A 283 -4.58 -19.32 -9.07
C ILE A 283 -3.91 -17.99 -8.74
N GLY A 284 -3.55 -17.24 -9.77
CA GLY A 284 -2.84 -15.97 -9.59
C GLY A 284 -1.40 -16.15 -9.10
N THR A 285 -0.84 -15.06 -8.58
CA THR A 285 0.47 -15.02 -7.91
C THR A 285 0.28 -14.74 -6.42
N ALA A 286 0.74 -15.64 -5.58
CA ALA A 286 0.73 -15.48 -4.12
C ALA A 286 2.10 -15.05 -3.61
N PHE A 287 2.13 -14.02 -2.76
CA PHE A 287 3.32 -13.54 -2.05
C PHE A 287 3.22 -13.93 -0.59
N LEU A 288 4.15 -14.76 -0.12
CA LEU A 288 4.12 -15.24 1.25
C LEU A 288 4.58 -14.17 2.24
N PRO A 289 3.98 -14.14 3.45
CA PRO A 289 4.34 -13.18 4.47
C PRO A 289 5.74 -13.42 5.05
N SER A 290 6.44 -12.34 5.36
CA SER A 290 7.65 -12.33 6.17
C SER A 290 7.35 -12.23 7.67
N LYS A 291 8.37 -11.95 8.48
CA LYS A 291 8.19 -11.71 9.91
C LYS A 291 7.42 -10.41 10.13
N ARG A 292 6.32 -10.48 10.85
CA ARG A 292 5.41 -9.36 11.09
C ARG A 292 6.06 -8.22 11.86
N ILE A 293 6.08 -7.02 11.27
CA ILE A 293 6.37 -5.75 11.95
C ILE A 293 5.07 -5.25 12.58
N ARG A 294 5.07 -4.87 13.86
CA ARG A 294 3.85 -4.51 14.61
C ARG A 294 3.78 -3.03 14.97
N GLY A 295 2.55 -2.54 15.08
CA GLY A 295 2.21 -1.25 15.68
C GLY A 295 2.87 -0.04 15.02
N LYS A 296 3.35 0.91 15.85
CA LYS A 296 3.97 2.16 15.43
C LYS A 296 5.16 1.97 14.49
N ARG A 297 5.94 0.89 14.68
CA ARG A 297 7.11 0.59 13.82
C ARG A 297 6.70 0.33 12.37
N ARG A 298 5.59 -0.35 12.15
CA ARG A 298 5.05 -0.60 10.81
C ARG A 298 4.57 0.70 10.16
N TRP A 299 3.91 1.58 10.93
CA TRP A 299 3.52 2.91 10.46
C TRP A 299 4.74 3.73 10.03
N ILE A 300 5.82 3.76 10.82
CA ILE A 300 7.08 4.43 10.47
C ILE A 300 7.66 3.87 9.17
N ALA A 301 7.61 2.55 8.97
CA ALA A 301 8.19 1.92 7.79
C ALA A 301 7.45 2.26 6.49
N HIS A 302 6.10 2.30 6.51
CA HIS A 302 5.31 2.26 5.29
C HIS A 302 4.31 3.39 5.09
N ALA A 303 3.72 3.90 6.17
CA ALA A 303 2.60 4.83 6.09
C ALA A 303 3.01 6.28 6.34
N ALA A 304 3.99 6.52 7.21
CA ALA A 304 4.42 7.86 7.57
C ALA A 304 5.09 8.60 6.41
N ASP A 305 4.77 9.88 6.28
CA ASP A 305 5.47 10.80 5.38
C ASP A 305 6.89 11.06 5.91
N VAL A 306 7.90 10.85 5.07
CA VAL A 306 9.30 11.10 5.41
C VAL A 306 9.60 12.58 5.15
N ARG A 307 9.69 13.36 6.23
CA ARG A 307 9.86 14.82 6.14
C ARG A 307 11.31 15.28 6.20
N GLY A 308 12.21 14.42 6.67
CA GLY A 308 13.62 14.74 6.79
C GLY A 308 14.54 13.61 6.38
N ARG A 309 15.81 13.93 6.20
CA ARG A 309 16.85 12.97 5.86
C ARG A 309 18.14 13.30 6.61
N VAL A 310 18.70 12.29 7.28
CA VAL A 310 19.94 12.40 8.01
C VAL A 310 20.94 11.36 7.54
N VAL A 311 22.17 11.81 7.32
CA VAL A 311 23.29 10.93 6.97
C VAL A 311 24.04 10.59 8.27
N VAL A 312 24.28 9.31 8.51
CA VAL A 312 24.94 8.83 9.72
C VAL A 312 26.33 8.25 9.43
N ASP A 313 27.18 8.20 10.45
CA ASP A 313 28.47 7.54 10.35
C ASP A 313 28.37 6.01 10.44
N ARG A 314 29.49 5.32 10.19
CA ARG A 314 29.54 3.85 10.22
C ARG A 314 29.24 3.27 11.61
N GLY A 315 29.63 3.96 12.67
CA GLY A 315 29.39 3.51 14.04
C GLY A 315 27.90 3.53 14.38
N ALA A 316 27.21 4.64 14.07
CA ALA A 316 25.78 4.78 14.23
C ALA A 316 25.01 3.79 13.32
N GLN A 317 25.44 3.63 12.06
CA GLN A 317 24.84 2.64 11.14
C GLN A 317 24.91 1.23 11.71
N GLN A 318 26.09 0.80 12.19
CA GLN A 318 26.27 -0.53 12.79
C GLN A 318 25.41 -0.72 14.05
N ALA A 319 25.40 0.27 14.95
CA ALA A 319 24.64 0.22 16.19
C ALA A 319 23.12 0.13 15.95
N ILE A 320 22.61 0.89 14.97
CA ILE A 320 21.19 0.85 14.56
C ILE A 320 20.86 -0.48 13.89
N THR A 321 21.71 -0.95 12.97
CA THR A 321 21.48 -2.21 12.23
C THR A 321 21.44 -3.42 13.16
N GLN A 322 22.25 -3.41 14.23
CA GLN A 322 22.20 -4.44 15.27
C GLN A 322 20.95 -4.32 16.17
N GLY A 323 20.12 -3.29 15.97
CA GLY A 323 18.86 -3.08 16.68
C GLY A 323 19.00 -2.74 18.17
N LYS A 324 20.18 -2.29 18.61
CA LYS A 324 20.52 -2.13 20.04
C LYS A 324 20.66 -0.68 20.50
N ALA A 325 20.70 0.31 19.58
CA ALA A 325 21.02 1.69 19.92
C ALA A 325 19.97 2.71 19.46
N SER A 326 19.85 3.79 20.24
CA SER A 326 19.24 5.03 19.81
C SER A 326 20.22 5.80 18.93
N LEU A 327 19.74 6.62 18.01
CA LEU A 327 20.57 7.54 17.24
C LEU A 327 20.86 8.78 18.09
N LEU A 328 22.11 8.98 18.41
CA LEU A 328 22.60 10.20 19.05
C LEU A 328 22.95 11.23 17.98
N VAL A 329 22.87 12.52 18.33
CA VAL A 329 23.30 13.59 17.43
C VAL A 329 24.75 13.44 17.01
N SER A 330 25.63 12.95 17.90
CA SER A 330 27.04 12.69 17.59
C SER A 330 27.28 11.66 16.48
N GLY A 331 26.33 10.77 16.21
CA GLY A 331 26.39 9.82 15.10
C GLY A 331 25.88 10.37 13.76
N VAL A 332 25.38 11.62 13.76
CA VAL A 332 24.90 12.28 12.53
C VAL A 332 26.06 13.02 11.86
N VAL A 333 26.28 12.76 10.58
CA VAL A 333 27.32 13.43 9.78
C VAL A 333 26.81 14.74 9.20
N ARG A 334 25.58 14.72 8.64
CA ARG A 334 24.90 15.89 8.07
C ARG A 334 23.38 15.68 8.02
N ILE A 335 22.67 16.78 7.95
CA ILE A 335 21.23 16.85 7.72
C ILE A 335 21.01 17.33 6.30
N GLU A 336 20.18 16.62 5.52
CA GLU A 336 19.91 16.94 4.12
C GLU A 336 18.56 17.64 3.90
N SER A 337 17.63 17.55 4.88
CA SER A 337 16.31 18.19 4.79
C SER A 337 15.82 18.60 6.16
N HIS A 338 15.02 19.68 6.23
CA HIS A 338 14.44 20.17 7.47
C HIS A 338 13.35 19.24 8.00
N PHE A 339 13.28 19.08 9.32
CA PHE A 339 12.26 18.34 10.04
C PHE A 339 11.98 18.96 11.40
N ALA A 340 10.77 18.74 11.91
CA ALA A 340 10.31 19.11 13.24
C ALA A 340 10.35 17.92 14.22
N PRO A 341 10.23 18.15 15.54
CA PRO A 341 10.02 17.07 16.49
C PRO A 341 8.77 16.27 16.12
N MET A 342 8.83 14.94 16.29
CA MET A 342 7.80 13.96 15.92
C MET A 342 7.67 13.66 14.42
N ASP A 343 8.40 14.33 13.54
CA ASP A 343 8.47 13.93 12.13
C ASP A 343 9.22 12.60 11.96
N VAL A 344 8.80 11.86 10.94
CA VAL A 344 9.54 10.67 10.50
C VAL A 344 10.66 11.09 9.56
N VAL A 345 11.87 10.64 9.87
CA VAL A 345 13.10 11.02 9.17
C VAL A 345 13.78 9.77 8.62
N SER A 346 14.21 9.86 7.37
CA SER A 346 15.03 8.85 6.69
C SER A 346 16.45 8.85 7.26
N ILE A 347 16.96 7.67 7.57
CA ILE A 347 18.32 7.46 8.05
C ILE A 347 19.11 6.78 6.94
N VAL A 348 20.10 7.47 6.40
CA VAL A 348 20.91 6.99 5.28
C VAL A 348 22.37 6.83 5.68
N ASP A 349 23.05 5.94 5.00
CA ASP A 349 24.51 5.80 5.11
C ASP A 349 25.25 6.91 4.34
N ARG A 350 26.59 6.88 4.36
CA ARG A 350 27.43 7.87 3.64
C ARG A 350 27.28 7.82 2.13
N ASP A 351 26.85 6.68 1.59
CA ASP A 351 26.59 6.48 0.16
C ASP A 351 25.18 6.93 -0.25
N GLY A 352 24.40 7.45 0.70
CA GLY A 352 23.04 7.94 0.48
C GLY A 352 21.98 6.84 0.42
N ARG A 353 22.31 5.59 0.82
CA ARG A 353 21.35 4.47 0.85
C ARG A 353 20.53 4.54 2.12
N GLU A 354 19.21 4.59 1.98
CA GLU A 354 18.29 4.51 3.11
C GLU A 354 18.29 3.08 3.68
N PHE A 355 18.55 2.93 4.97
CA PHE A 355 18.53 1.64 5.65
C PHE A 355 17.60 1.59 6.86
N ALA A 356 17.15 2.77 7.34
CA ALA A 356 16.24 2.87 8.46
C ALA A 356 15.42 4.16 8.39
N ARG A 357 14.31 4.20 9.13
CA ARG A 357 13.49 5.39 9.40
C ARG A 357 13.28 5.53 10.89
N GLY A 358 13.15 6.76 11.36
CA GLY A 358 12.87 6.99 12.78
C GLY A 358 12.14 8.29 13.04
N ILE A 359 11.52 8.39 14.23
CA ILE A 359 10.85 9.60 14.67
C ILE A 359 11.88 10.49 15.40
N ALA A 360 12.00 11.73 14.93
CA ALA A 360 12.87 12.72 15.54
C ALA A 360 12.31 13.23 16.88
N ASN A 361 13.19 13.35 17.90
CA ASN A 361 12.83 13.94 19.18
C ASN A 361 13.07 15.46 19.22
N CYS A 362 13.92 15.99 18.34
CA CYS A 362 14.27 17.41 18.22
C CYS A 362 14.24 17.85 16.77
N ALA A 363 14.16 19.15 16.54
CA ALA A 363 14.13 19.73 15.21
C ALA A 363 15.52 19.68 14.53
N SER A 364 15.51 19.74 13.18
CA SER A 364 16.74 19.75 12.38
C SER A 364 17.69 20.88 12.76
N HIS A 365 17.18 22.10 12.98
CA HIS A 365 18.01 23.26 13.34
C HIS A 365 18.69 23.11 14.71
N GLU A 366 17.99 22.50 15.70
CA GLU A 366 18.56 22.20 17.02
C GLU A 366 19.69 21.16 16.89
N THR A 367 19.44 20.13 16.07
CA THR A 367 20.44 19.09 15.78
C THR A 367 21.68 19.69 15.10
N GLU A 368 21.52 20.62 14.14
CA GLU A 368 22.63 21.31 13.49
C GLU A 368 23.44 22.19 14.46
N GLN A 369 22.78 22.87 15.41
CA GLN A 369 23.46 23.66 16.40
C GLN A 369 24.40 22.82 17.27
N VAL A 370 23.95 21.62 17.67
CA VAL A 370 24.80 20.67 18.43
C VAL A 370 25.97 20.17 17.58
N LEU A 371 25.71 19.84 16.30
CA LEU A 371 26.76 19.41 15.37
C LEU A 371 27.85 20.50 15.15
N ARG A 372 27.46 21.78 15.19
CA ARG A 372 28.39 22.93 15.09
C ARG A 372 29.08 23.30 16.43
N GLY A 373 28.91 22.47 17.49
CA GLY A 373 29.56 22.68 18.79
C GLY A 373 28.91 23.80 19.65
N ARG A 374 27.69 24.23 19.34
CA ARG A 374 26.93 25.12 20.23
C ARG A 374 26.16 24.27 21.22
N SER A 375 26.27 24.60 22.53
CA SER A 375 25.55 23.90 23.59
C SER A 375 24.05 23.94 23.38
N PHE A 376 23.37 22.83 23.60
CA PHE A 376 21.91 22.73 23.59
C PHE A 376 21.39 23.41 24.85
N ASP A 377 20.77 24.58 24.69
CA ASP A 377 20.09 25.28 25.79
C ASP A 377 18.69 24.68 25.96
N SER A 378 18.60 23.56 26.66
CA SER A 378 17.32 23.07 27.17
C SER A 378 17.00 23.89 28.41
N GLY A 379 16.12 24.89 28.35
CA GLY A 379 15.74 25.84 29.39
C GLY A 379 15.44 25.31 30.80
N LYS A 380 16.13 24.27 31.24
CA LYS A 380 16.25 23.71 32.59
C LYS A 380 17.71 23.42 32.83
N GLY A 381 18.37 24.31 33.60
CA GLY A 381 19.75 24.36 33.97
C GLY A 381 20.44 23.06 34.41
N GLN A 382 20.62 22.11 33.49
CA GLN A 382 21.49 20.95 33.67
C GLN A 382 22.41 20.84 32.45
N GLN A 383 23.70 21.02 32.70
CA GLN A 383 24.77 20.72 31.75
C GLN A 383 24.67 19.25 31.32
N CYS A 384 24.15 18.97 30.14
CA CYS A 384 24.18 17.63 29.53
C CYS A 384 25.58 17.39 28.93
N VAL A 385 26.37 16.58 29.57
CA VAL A 385 27.65 16.08 29.08
C VAL A 385 27.50 14.99 28.02
N SER A 386 26.26 14.54 27.73
CA SER A 386 25.97 13.51 26.72
C SER A 386 25.30 14.09 25.48
N SER A 387 25.71 13.63 24.31
CA SER A 387 25.08 13.99 23.04
C SER A 387 23.54 13.70 23.08
N PRO A 388 22.70 14.67 22.73
CA PRO A 388 21.26 14.47 22.80
C PRO A 388 20.81 13.31 21.87
N ILE A 389 19.76 12.62 22.29
CA ILE A 389 19.16 11.53 21.52
C ILE A 389 18.29 12.14 20.43
N LEU A 390 18.73 12.04 19.17
CA LEU A 390 17.92 12.45 18.01
C LEU A 390 16.73 11.51 17.81
N MET A 391 16.95 10.20 17.90
CA MET A 391 15.85 9.22 17.75
C MET A 391 16.02 8.08 18.76
N ARG A 392 14.95 7.77 19.47
CA ARG A 392 14.95 6.64 20.41
C ARG A 392 14.90 5.31 19.66
N ARG A 393 15.60 4.29 20.17
CA ARG A 393 15.64 2.93 19.63
C ARG A 393 14.27 2.37 19.27
N ASP A 394 13.27 2.58 20.12
CA ASP A 394 11.92 2.04 19.92
C ASP A 394 11.15 2.73 18.80
N ASN A 395 11.61 3.92 18.39
CA ASN A 395 11.08 4.71 17.28
C ASN A 395 11.93 4.58 16.00
N ILE A 396 12.90 3.68 15.95
CA ILE A 396 13.69 3.39 14.74
C ILE A 396 13.27 2.05 14.16
N VAL A 397 13.06 2.01 12.85
CA VAL A 397 12.72 0.80 12.09
C VAL A 397 13.74 0.60 10.99
N LEU A 398 14.33 -0.60 10.95
CA LEU A 398 15.18 -1.01 9.85
C LEU A 398 14.28 -1.34 8.64
N LEU A 399 14.68 -0.83 7.49
CA LEU A 399 14.09 -1.22 6.20
C LEU A 399 14.79 -2.50 5.72
N GLN A 400 14.04 -3.42 5.15
CA GLN A 400 14.65 -4.60 4.54
C GLN A 400 15.50 -4.13 3.36
N LYS A 401 16.68 -4.76 3.17
CA LYS A 401 17.53 -4.46 2.01
C LYS A 401 16.73 -4.76 0.75
N SER A 402 16.47 -3.72 -0.04
CA SER A 402 15.97 -3.83 -1.41
C SER A 402 17.03 -4.48 -2.29
#